data_23f1538f192d3fd4017138750c09a30f
#
_entry.id   23f1538f192d3fd4017138750c09a30f
#
_cell.length_a   1.000
_cell.length_b   1.000
_cell.length_c   1.000
_cell.angle_alpha   90.00
_cell.angle_beta   90.00
_cell.angle_gamma   90.00
#
_symmetry.space_group_name_H-M   'P 1'
#
loop_
_entity.id
_entity.type
_entity.pdbx_description
1 polymer ?
#
loop_
_entity_poly.entity_id
_entity_poly.type
_entity_poly.pdbx_seq_one_letter_code
_entity_poly.pdbx_strand_id
1 'polypeptide(L)'
;MAIARDGNVIALKENDEGFNHSTLLGVYVDDLLKENDLTASDLDAVAVSMGPGSYTGLRIGVSLAKGICFGAGKPLIAVSTLAALANAVAQREDEEAFYCPMIDARRMEVYTAIYDREGNVVRDIHAEVIEENSFADLLSTRKVLFFGNGSDKVKEVLKHPNAVFINGVSTSAANMIGLAERYFEAGKIEDVAYFEPFYLKDFVATVPKRKVL
;
A
#
# COMPACT_ATOMS: atom_id res chain seq x y z
N MET A 1 1.02 0.59 11.61
CA MET A 1 0.34 1.89 11.84
C MET A 1 1.34 2.94 12.20
N ALA A 2 1.05 4.21 11.88
CA ALA A 2 1.91 5.34 12.22
C ALA A 2 1.08 6.52 12.69
N ILE A 3 1.64 7.33 13.56
CA ILE A 3 1.20 8.71 13.82
C ILE A 3 2.27 9.63 13.22
N ALA A 4 1.83 10.65 12.51
CA ALA A 4 2.72 11.65 11.94
C ALA A 4 2.30 13.06 12.36
N ARG A 5 3.28 13.96 12.39
CA ARG A 5 3.08 15.39 12.63
C ARG A 5 4.00 16.15 11.68
N ASP A 6 3.42 17.05 10.90
CA ASP A 6 4.15 17.91 9.95
C ASP A 6 5.11 17.09 9.06
N GLY A 7 4.61 16.01 8.43
CA GLY A 7 5.37 15.13 7.55
C GLY A 7 6.31 14.12 8.23
N ASN A 8 6.44 14.19 9.54
CA ASN A 8 7.38 13.35 10.28
C ASN A 8 6.66 12.27 11.08
N VAL A 9 7.18 11.04 11.01
CA VAL A 9 6.71 9.94 11.85
C VAL A 9 7.06 10.25 13.30
N ILE A 10 6.08 10.32 14.20
CA ILE A 10 6.29 10.47 15.63
C ILE A 10 6.10 9.14 16.38
N ALA A 11 5.29 8.24 15.83
CA ALA A 11 5.14 6.90 16.36
C ALA A 11 4.85 5.90 15.23
N LEU A 12 5.42 4.69 15.33
CA LEU A 12 5.24 3.61 14.36
C LEU A 12 5.10 2.28 15.11
N LYS A 13 4.10 1.49 14.74
CA LYS A 13 3.89 0.13 15.24
C LYS A 13 3.62 -0.80 14.07
N GLU A 14 4.47 -1.77 13.86
CA GLU A 14 4.41 -2.74 12.77
C GLU A 14 4.49 -4.16 13.33
N ASN A 15 3.83 -5.09 12.67
CA ASN A 15 3.87 -6.50 13.01
C ASN A 15 3.82 -7.32 11.73
N ASP A 16 4.88 -8.05 11.46
CA ASP A 16 5.01 -8.98 10.35
C ASP A 16 4.69 -10.44 10.75
N GLU A 17 4.37 -10.67 12.04
CA GLU A 17 4.07 -11.99 12.58
C GLU A 17 2.61 -12.40 12.38
N GLY A 18 2.26 -12.84 11.16
CA GLY A 18 1.09 -13.68 10.90
C GLY A 18 -0.30 -13.03 10.98
N PHE A 19 -1.33 -13.88 11.01
CA PHE A 19 -2.74 -13.62 10.68
C PHE A 19 -3.60 -12.87 11.73
N ASN A 20 -3.03 -12.09 12.64
CA ASN A 20 -3.77 -11.47 13.75
C ASN A 20 -4.22 -10.02 13.48
N HIS A 21 -4.28 -9.58 12.21
CA HIS A 21 -4.61 -8.18 11.87
C HIS A 21 -5.93 -7.69 12.43
N SER A 22 -6.96 -8.55 12.47
CA SER A 22 -8.29 -8.15 12.96
C SER A 22 -8.34 -7.88 14.46
N THR A 23 -7.52 -8.58 15.24
CA THR A 23 -7.51 -8.48 16.69
C THR A 23 -6.57 -7.39 17.19
N LEU A 24 -5.44 -7.21 16.51
CA LEU A 24 -4.37 -6.33 16.98
C LEU A 24 -4.50 -4.88 16.48
N LEU A 25 -5.13 -4.66 15.32
CA LEU A 25 -5.12 -3.34 14.69
C LEU A 25 -5.78 -2.27 15.57
N GLY A 26 -6.93 -2.56 16.16
CA GLY A 26 -7.61 -1.64 17.07
C GLY A 26 -6.83 -1.38 18.36
N VAL A 27 -6.18 -2.43 18.90
CA VAL A 27 -5.32 -2.32 20.09
C VAL A 27 -4.12 -1.44 19.77
N TYR A 28 -3.50 -1.61 18.61
CA TYR A 28 -2.35 -0.80 18.22
C TYR A 28 -2.71 0.68 17.99
N VAL A 29 -3.93 0.99 17.52
CA VAL A 29 -4.40 2.38 17.44
C VAL A 29 -4.51 2.98 18.84
N ASP A 30 -5.18 2.29 19.74
CA ASP A 30 -5.39 2.74 21.12
C ASP A 30 -4.06 2.93 21.87
N ASP A 31 -3.16 1.94 21.76
CA ASP A 31 -1.82 2.02 22.33
C ASP A 31 -1.04 3.22 21.81
N LEU A 32 -0.95 3.37 20.46
CA LEU A 32 -0.18 4.46 19.86
C LEU A 32 -0.72 5.84 20.27
N LEU A 33 -2.03 6.01 20.33
CA LEU A 33 -2.62 7.26 20.78
C LEU A 33 -2.29 7.53 22.25
N LYS A 34 -2.46 6.55 23.13
CA LYS A 34 -2.17 6.67 24.57
C LYS A 34 -0.68 6.92 24.86
N GLU A 35 0.20 6.19 24.18
CA GLU A 35 1.66 6.33 24.33
C GLU A 35 2.16 7.73 23.91
N ASN A 36 1.38 8.47 23.14
CA ASN A 36 1.70 9.82 22.67
C ASN A 36 0.79 10.92 23.27
N ASP A 37 0.04 10.60 24.35
CA ASP A 37 -0.90 11.51 25.01
C ASP A 37 -1.93 12.13 24.05
N LEU A 38 -2.39 11.35 23.07
CA LEU A 38 -3.36 11.76 22.05
C LEU A 38 -4.67 10.99 22.19
N THR A 39 -5.73 11.61 21.71
CA THR A 39 -7.03 10.98 21.44
C THR A 39 -7.34 11.06 19.94
N ALA A 40 -8.33 10.32 19.47
CA ALA A 40 -8.76 10.40 18.07
C ALA A 40 -9.28 11.81 17.70
N SER A 41 -9.72 12.59 18.68
CA SER A 41 -10.17 13.99 18.45
C SER A 41 -9.02 14.96 18.21
N ASP A 42 -7.80 14.61 18.59
CA ASP A 42 -6.61 15.44 18.39
C ASP A 42 -6.00 15.27 17.00
N LEU A 43 -6.46 14.27 16.24
CA LEU A 43 -6.01 14.02 14.87
C LEU A 43 -6.64 15.04 13.91
N ASP A 44 -5.91 15.44 12.87
CA ASP A 44 -6.46 16.27 11.78
C ASP A 44 -7.17 15.40 10.73
N ALA A 45 -6.66 14.20 10.48
CA ALA A 45 -7.20 13.23 9.53
C ALA A 45 -6.77 11.80 9.86
N VAL A 46 -7.45 10.82 9.27
CA VAL A 46 -7.05 9.41 9.28
C VAL A 46 -6.77 8.96 7.85
N ALA A 47 -5.56 8.49 7.60
CA ALA A 47 -5.19 7.91 6.31
C ALA A 47 -5.25 6.38 6.34
N VAL A 48 -5.74 5.79 5.26
CA VAL A 48 -5.83 4.34 5.10
C VAL A 48 -5.31 3.89 3.74
N SER A 49 -4.61 2.76 3.70
CA SER A 49 -4.29 2.11 2.43
C SER A 49 -5.58 1.59 1.79
N MET A 50 -5.90 2.12 0.61
CA MET A 50 -7.10 1.73 -0.13
C MET A 50 -6.92 0.42 -0.91
N GLY A 51 -5.69 -0.05 -1.06
CA GLY A 51 -5.36 -1.17 -1.93
C GLY A 51 -4.56 -0.73 -3.18
N PRO A 52 -4.25 -1.69 -4.07
CA PRO A 52 -4.60 -3.10 -3.99
C PRO A 52 -3.85 -3.84 -2.88
N GLY A 53 -4.37 -5.02 -2.48
CA GLY A 53 -3.75 -5.83 -1.43
C GLY A 53 -4.64 -6.98 -0.95
N SER A 54 -4.36 -7.49 0.25
CA SER A 54 -5.17 -8.53 0.88
C SER A 54 -6.61 -8.09 1.07
N TYR A 55 -7.56 -8.80 0.49
CA TYR A 55 -8.99 -8.52 0.61
C TYR A 55 -9.45 -8.35 2.07
N THR A 56 -9.09 -9.32 2.92
CA THR A 56 -9.44 -9.27 4.34
C THR A 56 -8.74 -8.12 5.07
N GLY A 57 -7.45 -7.90 4.80
CA GLY A 57 -6.67 -6.83 5.41
C GLY A 57 -7.22 -5.44 5.06
N LEU A 58 -7.57 -5.21 3.79
CA LEU A 58 -8.17 -3.96 3.34
C LEU A 58 -9.52 -3.69 4.02
N ARG A 59 -10.39 -4.70 4.13
CA ARG A 59 -11.68 -4.54 4.82
C ARG A 59 -11.52 -4.18 6.28
N ILE A 60 -10.62 -4.86 6.99
CA ILE A 60 -10.35 -4.59 8.40
C ILE A 60 -9.81 -3.16 8.56
N GLY A 61 -8.79 -2.79 7.79
CA GLY A 61 -8.18 -1.47 7.86
C GLY A 61 -9.15 -0.35 7.55
N VAL A 62 -9.89 -0.47 6.44
CA VAL A 62 -10.87 0.55 6.03
C VAL A 62 -12.04 0.64 7.02
N SER A 63 -12.56 -0.49 7.54
CA SER A 63 -13.63 -0.45 8.53
C SER A 63 -13.21 0.23 9.82
N LEU A 64 -12.00 -0.03 10.30
CA LEU A 64 -11.46 0.63 11.49
C LEU A 64 -11.25 2.13 11.24
N ALA A 65 -10.62 2.51 10.13
CA ALA A 65 -10.40 3.90 9.78
C ALA A 65 -11.71 4.69 9.66
N LYS A 66 -12.73 4.12 9.01
CA LYS A 66 -14.09 4.70 8.93
C LYS A 66 -14.71 4.86 10.33
N GLY A 67 -14.54 3.85 11.20
CA GLY A 67 -15.04 3.92 12.59
C GLY A 67 -14.41 5.06 13.38
N ILE A 68 -13.10 5.25 13.26
CA ILE A 68 -12.38 6.35 13.92
C ILE A 68 -12.82 7.70 13.33
N CYS A 69 -12.87 7.83 12.01
CA CYS A 69 -13.30 9.05 11.34
C CYS A 69 -14.71 9.45 11.76
N PHE A 70 -15.64 8.50 11.75
CA PHE A 70 -17.03 8.75 12.15
C PHE A 70 -17.14 9.14 13.61
N GLY A 71 -16.46 8.40 14.52
CA GLY A 71 -16.53 8.65 15.96
C GLY A 71 -15.87 9.97 16.39
N ALA A 72 -14.80 10.38 15.73
CA ALA A 72 -14.05 11.57 16.06
C ALA A 72 -14.40 12.80 15.17
N GLY A 73 -15.25 12.63 14.16
CA GLY A 73 -15.59 13.70 13.21
C GLY A 73 -14.40 14.11 12.33
N LYS A 74 -13.53 13.16 11.97
CA LYS A 74 -12.30 13.44 11.21
C LYS A 74 -12.40 12.98 9.75
N PRO A 75 -11.74 13.68 8.81
CA PRO A 75 -11.72 13.29 7.42
C PRO A 75 -10.94 11.98 7.20
N LEU A 76 -11.39 11.19 6.23
CA LEU A 76 -10.74 9.98 5.75
C LEU A 76 -9.94 10.27 4.48
N ILE A 77 -8.69 9.80 4.44
CA ILE A 77 -7.82 9.93 3.28
C ILE A 77 -7.46 8.53 2.77
N ALA A 78 -7.69 8.28 1.50
CA ALA A 78 -7.33 7.02 0.86
C ALA A 78 -6.00 7.15 0.10
N VAL A 79 -5.05 6.26 0.42
CA VAL A 79 -3.75 6.22 -0.26
C VAL A 79 -3.57 4.89 -0.95
N SER A 80 -3.22 4.91 -2.25
CA SER A 80 -2.89 3.68 -2.98
C SER A 80 -1.69 2.98 -2.36
N THR A 81 -1.79 1.67 -2.12
CA THR A 81 -0.68 0.87 -1.60
C THR A 81 0.54 0.91 -2.53
N LEU A 82 0.30 0.87 -3.85
CA LEU A 82 1.37 0.93 -4.85
C LEU A 82 2.01 2.32 -4.90
N ALA A 83 1.21 3.39 -4.83
CA ALA A 83 1.73 4.74 -4.78
C ALA A 83 2.59 5.00 -3.52
N ALA A 84 2.17 4.47 -2.36
CA ALA A 84 2.94 4.56 -1.12
C ALA A 84 4.30 3.85 -1.24
N LEU A 85 4.33 2.65 -1.83
CA LEU A 85 5.58 1.93 -2.11
C LEU A 85 6.48 2.70 -3.09
N ALA A 86 5.90 3.24 -4.19
CA ALA A 86 6.65 4.01 -5.18
C ALA A 86 7.26 5.27 -4.55
N ASN A 87 6.50 6.01 -3.78
CA ASN A 87 6.96 7.21 -3.07
C ASN A 87 8.12 6.90 -2.11
N ALA A 88 8.06 5.77 -1.39
CA ALA A 88 9.12 5.37 -0.46
C ALA A 88 10.46 5.07 -1.17
N VAL A 89 10.41 4.50 -2.38
CA VAL A 89 11.62 4.22 -3.17
C VAL A 89 12.10 5.48 -3.87
N ALA A 90 11.23 6.29 -4.45
CA ALA A 90 11.59 7.53 -5.13
C ALA A 90 12.28 8.55 -4.22
N GLN A 91 12.03 8.49 -2.89
CA GLN A 91 12.73 9.32 -1.90
C GLN A 91 14.16 8.85 -1.60
N ARG A 92 14.51 7.60 -1.91
CA ARG A 92 15.81 6.98 -1.60
C ARG A 92 16.71 6.87 -2.82
N GLU A 93 16.09 6.67 -3.98
CA GLU A 93 16.80 6.45 -5.25
C GLU A 93 16.78 7.72 -6.10
N ASP A 94 17.97 8.18 -6.51
CA ASP A 94 18.14 9.36 -7.34
C ASP A 94 18.33 8.98 -8.82
N GLU A 95 17.57 8.01 -9.31
CA GLU A 95 17.64 7.56 -10.69
C GLU A 95 16.46 8.04 -11.53
N GLU A 96 16.75 8.49 -12.74
CA GLU A 96 15.74 8.73 -13.78
C GLU A 96 15.27 7.40 -14.36
N ALA A 97 14.43 6.69 -13.60
CA ALA A 97 13.92 5.37 -13.91
C ALA A 97 12.39 5.35 -13.82
N PHE A 98 11.79 4.27 -14.27
CA PHE A 98 10.43 3.94 -13.91
C PHE A 98 10.39 3.17 -12.59
N TYR A 99 9.42 3.48 -11.77
CA TYR A 99 9.19 2.85 -10.46
C TYR A 99 8.01 1.89 -10.58
N CYS A 100 8.28 0.62 -10.38
CA CYS A 100 7.31 -0.47 -10.54
C CYS A 100 7.11 -1.23 -9.22
N PRO A 101 6.28 -0.70 -8.30
CA PRO A 101 5.90 -1.42 -7.09
C PRO A 101 5.10 -2.68 -7.44
N MET A 102 5.35 -3.77 -6.72
CA MET A 102 4.71 -5.05 -6.93
C MET A 102 4.17 -5.63 -5.64
N ILE A 103 2.89 -5.97 -5.63
CA ILE A 103 2.26 -6.70 -4.54
C ILE A 103 1.93 -8.11 -5.03
N ASP A 104 2.26 -9.10 -4.24
CA ASP A 104 1.99 -10.50 -4.58
C ASP A 104 0.49 -10.77 -4.72
N ALA A 105 0.06 -11.20 -5.90
CA ALA A 105 -1.32 -11.60 -6.21
C ALA A 105 -1.48 -13.11 -6.36
N ARG A 106 -0.54 -13.88 -5.80
CA ARG A 106 -0.39 -15.33 -5.87
C ARG A 106 0.06 -15.83 -7.25
N ARG A 107 0.57 -17.07 -7.31
CA ARG A 107 1.17 -17.68 -8.54
C ARG A 107 2.17 -16.70 -9.16
N MET A 108 2.22 -16.61 -10.49
CA MET A 108 3.09 -15.67 -11.22
C MET A 108 2.39 -14.34 -11.53
N GLU A 109 1.45 -13.93 -10.72
CA GLU A 109 0.71 -12.69 -10.89
C GLU A 109 1.03 -11.69 -9.78
N VAL A 110 1.12 -10.42 -10.16
CA VAL A 110 1.34 -9.28 -9.26
C VAL A 110 0.29 -8.20 -9.49
N TYR A 111 -0.02 -7.43 -8.46
CA TYR A 111 -0.64 -6.13 -8.62
C TYR A 111 0.46 -5.10 -8.77
N THR A 112 0.39 -4.30 -9.80
CA THR A 112 1.42 -3.31 -10.13
C THR A 112 0.84 -2.07 -10.78
N ALA A 113 1.66 -1.04 -10.85
CA ALA A 113 1.48 0.19 -11.61
C ALA A 113 2.87 0.72 -11.96
N ILE A 114 2.95 1.64 -12.88
CA ILE A 114 4.23 2.28 -13.22
C ILE A 114 4.12 3.77 -12.90
N TYR A 115 5.12 4.25 -12.18
CA TYR A 115 5.26 5.65 -11.83
C TYR A 115 6.57 6.22 -12.40
N ASP A 116 6.58 7.53 -12.64
CA ASP A 116 7.83 8.27 -12.80
C ASP A 116 8.39 8.65 -11.42
N ARG A 117 9.51 9.35 -11.40
CA ARG A 117 10.18 9.81 -10.18
C ARG A 117 9.32 10.80 -9.37
N GLU A 118 8.56 11.63 -10.04
CA GLU A 118 7.66 12.63 -9.44
C GLU A 118 6.40 12.00 -8.86
N GLY A 119 6.17 10.70 -9.12
CA GLY A 119 5.00 9.95 -8.68
C GLY A 119 3.81 10.07 -9.62
N ASN A 120 3.99 10.59 -10.84
CA ASN A 120 2.95 10.58 -11.85
C ASN A 120 2.74 9.17 -12.38
N VAL A 121 1.50 8.83 -12.68
CA VAL A 121 1.13 7.51 -13.20
C VAL A 121 1.52 7.43 -14.68
N VAL A 122 2.43 6.52 -15.02
CA VAL A 122 2.83 6.16 -16.38
C VAL A 122 1.97 5.01 -16.91
N ARG A 123 1.64 4.06 -16.03
CA ARG A 123 0.70 2.97 -16.31
C ARG A 123 -0.17 2.73 -15.08
N ASP A 124 -1.47 2.68 -15.31
CA ASP A 124 -2.46 2.50 -14.24
C ASP A 124 -2.34 1.16 -13.51
N ILE A 125 -2.94 1.11 -12.32
CA ILE A 125 -2.99 -0.09 -11.49
C ILE A 125 -3.68 -1.22 -12.23
N HIS A 126 -3.00 -2.36 -12.34
CA HIS A 126 -3.51 -3.57 -12.96
C HIS A 126 -2.94 -4.83 -12.32
N ALA A 127 -3.53 -5.97 -12.64
CA ALA A 127 -2.98 -7.28 -12.35
C ALA A 127 -2.18 -7.75 -13.56
N GLU A 128 -0.92 -8.11 -13.36
CA GLU A 128 -0.01 -8.58 -14.42
C GLU A 128 0.39 -10.03 -14.14
N VAL A 129 0.14 -10.90 -15.12
CA VAL A 129 0.74 -12.24 -15.12
C VAL A 129 2.13 -12.12 -15.71
N ILE A 130 3.15 -12.45 -14.93
CA ILE A 130 4.53 -12.22 -15.31
C ILE A 130 5.02 -13.31 -16.28
N GLU A 131 5.51 -12.84 -17.42
CA GLU A 131 6.16 -13.61 -18.47
C GLU A 131 7.51 -12.99 -18.82
N GLU A 132 8.35 -13.68 -19.59
CA GLU A 132 9.68 -13.22 -19.99
C GLU A 132 9.65 -11.86 -20.71
N ASN A 133 8.59 -11.58 -21.44
CA ASN A 133 8.41 -10.34 -22.21
C ASN A 133 7.61 -9.26 -21.45
N SER A 134 7.23 -9.50 -20.20
CA SER A 134 6.52 -8.48 -19.41
C SER A 134 7.35 -7.22 -19.31
N PHE A 135 6.71 -6.06 -19.46
CA PHE A 135 7.34 -4.73 -19.42
C PHE A 135 8.39 -4.46 -20.51
N ALA A 136 8.46 -5.26 -21.59
CA ALA A 136 9.48 -5.10 -22.64
C ALA A 136 9.46 -3.70 -23.29
N ASP A 137 8.29 -3.11 -23.45
CA ASP A 137 8.10 -1.74 -23.95
C ASP A 137 8.78 -0.69 -23.06
N LEU A 138 8.67 -0.81 -21.75
CA LEU A 138 9.31 0.09 -20.78
C LEU A 138 10.81 -0.18 -20.68
N LEU A 139 11.17 -1.44 -20.55
CA LEU A 139 12.58 -1.88 -20.42
C LEU A 139 13.43 -1.54 -21.64
N SER A 140 12.83 -1.43 -22.83
CA SER A 140 13.54 -0.98 -24.03
C SER A 140 13.90 0.51 -24.01
N THR A 141 13.27 1.32 -23.15
CA THR A 141 13.46 2.77 -23.13
C THR A 141 14.39 3.24 -22.01
N ARG A 142 14.22 2.71 -20.79
CA ARG A 142 15.02 3.08 -19.60
C ARG A 142 14.97 1.99 -18.53
N LYS A 143 15.72 2.19 -17.45
CA LYS A 143 15.66 1.34 -16.29
C LYS A 143 14.26 1.32 -15.67
N VAL A 144 13.85 0.15 -15.18
CA VAL A 144 12.65 -0.05 -14.37
C VAL A 144 13.07 -0.63 -13.03
N LEU A 145 12.74 0.06 -11.97
CA LEU A 145 13.01 -0.37 -10.60
C LEU A 145 11.83 -1.21 -10.11
N PHE A 146 12.04 -2.49 -9.89
CA PHE A 146 11.03 -3.44 -9.39
C PHE A 146 11.23 -3.67 -7.90
N PHE A 147 10.19 -3.52 -7.09
CA PHE A 147 10.25 -3.66 -5.64
C PHE A 147 8.90 -4.03 -5.03
N GLY A 148 8.91 -4.37 -3.74
CA GLY A 148 7.74 -4.86 -3.01
C GLY A 148 7.71 -6.38 -2.94
N ASN A 149 6.79 -6.95 -2.16
CA ASN A 149 6.73 -8.37 -1.87
C ASN A 149 6.38 -9.28 -3.07
N GLY A 150 5.95 -8.69 -4.18
CA GLY A 150 5.71 -9.39 -5.44
C GLY A 150 6.96 -9.48 -6.33
N SER A 151 8.00 -8.69 -6.08
CA SER A 151 9.13 -8.55 -7.00
C SER A 151 10.10 -9.74 -6.98
N ASP A 152 10.23 -10.45 -5.85
CA ASP A 152 11.19 -11.56 -5.72
C ASP A 152 10.93 -12.68 -6.72
N LYS A 153 9.67 -13.08 -6.90
CA LYS A 153 9.30 -14.11 -7.87
C LYS A 153 9.47 -13.64 -9.32
N VAL A 154 9.32 -12.33 -9.57
CA VAL A 154 9.49 -11.72 -10.90
C VAL A 154 10.95 -11.74 -11.34
N LYS A 155 11.88 -11.55 -10.41
CA LYS A 155 13.32 -11.58 -10.64
C LYS A 155 13.81 -12.89 -11.28
N GLU A 156 13.14 -14.00 -11.01
CA GLU A 156 13.51 -15.29 -11.59
C GLU A 156 13.11 -15.41 -13.07
N VAL A 157 12.09 -14.70 -13.51
CA VAL A 157 11.56 -14.74 -14.88
C VAL A 157 12.09 -13.60 -15.74
N LEU A 158 12.09 -12.39 -15.21
CA LEU A 158 12.42 -11.18 -15.97
C LEU A 158 13.93 -10.92 -15.96
N LYS A 159 14.60 -11.30 -17.05
CA LYS A 159 16.06 -11.16 -17.22
C LYS A 159 16.38 -10.09 -18.29
N HIS A 160 16.37 -8.84 -17.91
CA HIS A 160 16.68 -7.73 -18.81
C HIS A 160 17.72 -6.78 -18.18
N PRO A 161 18.70 -6.21 -18.92
CA PRO A 161 19.73 -5.32 -18.37
C PRO A 161 19.16 -4.09 -17.64
N ASN A 162 18.00 -3.58 -18.09
CA ASN A 162 17.33 -2.44 -17.49
C ASN A 162 16.34 -2.83 -16.38
N ALA A 163 16.18 -4.12 -16.06
CA ALA A 163 15.38 -4.58 -14.92
C ALA A 163 16.24 -4.56 -13.66
N VAL A 164 15.95 -3.62 -12.77
CA VAL A 164 16.66 -3.46 -11.49
C VAL A 164 15.73 -3.84 -10.35
N PHE A 165 16.16 -4.76 -9.49
CA PHE A 165 15.36 -5.24 -8.36
C PHE A 165 15.87 -4.67 -7.05
N ILE A 166 15.03 -3.91 -6.34
CA ILE A 166 15.33 -3.33 -5.04
C ILE A 166 14.72 -4.21 -3.96
N ASN A 167 15.57 -4.80 -3.14
CA ASN A 167 15.14 -5.70 -2.06
C ASN A 167 14.78 -4.93 -0.79
N GLY A 168 14.03 -5.57 0.12
CA GLY A 168 13.72 -5.03 1.44
C GLY A 168 12.71 -3.88 1.45
N VAL A 169 11.96 -3.69 0.36
CA VAL A 169 10.88 -2.72 0.31
C VAL A 169 9.58 -3.41 0.70
N SER A 170 9.01 -3.02 1.83
CA SER A 170 7.75 -3.54 2.34
C SER A 170 6.69 -2.44 2.47
N THR A 171 5.44 -2.86 2.55
CA THR A 171 4.34 -1.94 2.88
C THR A 171 4.46 -1.47 4.32
N SER A 172 4.43 -0.17 4.52
CA SER A 172 4.48 0.48 5.83
C SER A 172 3.52 1.65 5.88
N ALA A 173 2.93 1.91 7.02
CA ALA A 173 2.13 3.10 7.23
C ALA A 173 2.99 4.39 7.12
N ALA A 174 4.26 4.31 7.46
CA ALA A 174 5.20 5.42 7.31
C ALA A 174 5.34 5.87 5.85
N ASN A 175 5.27 4.95 4.89
CA ASN A 175 5.39 5.25 3.47
C ASN A 175 4.21 6.07 2.90
N MET A 176 3.09 6.10 3.64
CA MET A 176 1.88 6.83 3.22
C MET A 176 1.89 8.30 3.62
N ILE A 177 2.68 8.69 4.61
CA ILE A 177 2.57 9.98 5.30
C ILE A 177 2.64 11.15 4.33
N GLY A 178 3.71 11.26 3.56
CA GLY A 178 3.88 12.38 2.63
C GLY A 178 2.80 12.45 1.54
N LEU A 179 2.22 11.29 1.14
CA LEU A 179 1.08 11.26 0.22
C LEU A 179 -0.21 11.69 0.93
N ALA A 180 -0.43 11.22 2.15
CA ALA A 180 -1.62 11.55 2.93
C ALA A 180 -1.70 13.05 3.24
N GLU A 181 -0.59 13.67 3.60
CA GLU A 181 -0.52 15.11 3.83
C GLU A 181 -0.83 15.92 2.56
N ARG A 182 -0.17 15.58 1.44
CA ARG A 182 -0.49 16.24 0.16
C ARG A 182 -1.96 16.09 -0.23
N TYR A 183 -2.57 14.93 0.05
CA TYR A 183 -3.99 14.71 -0.24
C TYR A 183 -4.89 15.51 0.70
N PHE A 184 -4.52 15.58 1.96
CA PHE A 184 -5.23 16.42 2.94
C PHE A 184 -5.20 17.90 2.55
N GLU A 185 -4.03 18.46 2.25
CA GLU A 185 -3.84 19.84 1.80
C GLU A 185 -4.60 20.12 0.50
N ALA A 186 -4.65 19.16 -0.42
CA ALA A 186 -5.40 19.27 -1.67
C ALA A 186 -6.91 19.05 -1.51
N GLY A 187 -7.41 18.78 -0.29
CA GLY A 187 -8.81 18.51 -0.02
C GLY A 187 -9.32 17.20 -0.63
N LYS A 188 -8.44 16.25 -0.93
CA LYS A 188 -8.80 14.90 -1.41
C LYS A 188 -9.24 14.04 -0.24
N ILE A 189 -10.50 14.17 0.13
CA ILE A 189 -11.13 13.52 1.27
C ILE A 189 -12.20 12.56 0.76
N GLU A 190 -12.24 11.37 1.35
CA GLU A 190 -13.22 10.35 1.02
C GLU A 190 -14.51 10.50 1.82
N ASP A 191 -15.62 10.13 1.22
CA ASP A 191 -16.88 10.01 1.95
C ASP A 191 -16.84 8.81 2.88
N VAL A 192 -16.83 9.05 4.19
CA VAL A 192 -16.73 8.01 5.22
C VAL A 192 -17.86 6.98 5.13
N ALA A 193 -19.06 7.37 4.69
CA ALA A 193 -20.20 6.47 4.56
C ALA A 193 -20.04 5.50 3.37
N TYR A 194 -19.61 6.03 2.22
CA TYR A 194 -19.62 5.30 0.94
C TYR A 194 -18.26 4.81 0.48
N PHE A 195 -17.16 5.26 1.09
CA PHE A 195 -15.82 4.80 0.71
C PHE A 195 -15.68 3.27 0.86
N GLU A 196 -15.15 2.63 -0.18
CA GLU A 196 -14.82 1.20 -0.22
C GLU A 196 -13.37 0.99 -0.64
N PRO A 197 -12.73 -0.11 -0.19
CA PRO A 197 -11.40 -0.46 -0.68
C PRO A 197 -11.39 -0.69 -2.19
N PHE A 198 -10.25 -0.41 -2.82
CA PHE A 198 -10.04 -0.70 -4.22
C PHE A 198 -9.75 -2.19 -4.41
N TYR A 199 -10.77 -2.94 -4.80
CA TYR A 199 -10.67 -4.36 -5.13
C TYR A 199 -10.35 -4.53 -6.61
N LEU A 200 -9.08 -4.82 -6.92
CA LEU A 200 -8.66 -5.04 -8.31
C LEU A 200 -9.19 -6.37 -8.89
N LYS A 201 -9.56 -7.31 -8.03
CA LYS A 201 -10.17 -8.58 -8.38
C LYS A 201 -11.36 -8.89 -7.49
N ASP A 202 -12.36 -9.56 -8.07
CA ASP A 202 -13.48 -10.10 -7.31
C ASP A 202 -13.01 -11.15 -6.31
N PHE A 203 -13.69 -11.20 -5.18
CA PHE A 203 -13.43 -12.23 -4.17
C PHE A 203 -13.85 -13.61 -4.68
N VAL A 204 -12.87 -14.50 -4.89
CA VAL A 204 -13.10 -15.90 -5.18
C VAL A 204 -12.98 -16.71 -3.89
N ALA A 205 -14.12 -17.19 -3.37
CA ALA A 205 -14.13 -18.07 -2.22
C ALA A 205 -13.41 -19.39 -2.54
N THR A 206 -12.38 -19.72 -1.77
CA THR A 206 -11.75 -21.04 -1.86
C THR A 206 -12.63 -22.07 -1.16
N VAL A 207 -13.15 -23.05 -1.88
CA VAL A 207 -13.86 -24.17 -1.28
C VAL A 207 -12.84 -24.98 -0.43
N PRO A 208 -13.10 -25.18 0.88
CA PRO A 208 -12.18 -25.94 1.72
C PRO A 208 -12.01 -27.36 1.16
N LYS A 209 -10.77 -27.80 0.97
CA LYS A 209 -10.45 -29.18 0.55
C LYS A 209 -10.68 -30.23 1.65
N ARG A 210 -11.32 -29.92 2.75
CA ARG A 210 -11.64 -30.90 3.79
C ARG A 210 -12.93 -31.59 3.42
N LYS A 211 -12.85 -32.85 2.98
CA LYS A 211 -13.98 -33.77 3.08
C LYS A 211 -14.33 -33.88 4.57
N VAL A 212 -15.49 -33.39 4.94
CA VAL A 212 -16.10 -33.76 6.21
C VAL A 212 -16.46 -35.23 6.07
N LEU A 213 -15.80 -36.09 6.84
CA LEU A 213 -16.19 -37.50 7.05
C LEU A 213 -17.43 -37.53 7.92
#